data_29bd32f4278a2abb515716e5c0bef63c
#
_entry.id   29bd32f4278a2abb515716e5c0bef63c
#
_cell.length_a   1.000
_cell.length_b   1.000
_cell.length_c   1.000
_cell.angle_alpha   90.00
_cell.angle_beta   90.00
_cell.angle_gamma   90.00
#
_symmetry.space_group_name_H-M   'P 1'
#
loop_
_entity.id
_entity.type
_entity.pdbx_description
1 polymer ?
#
loop_
_entity_poly.entity_id
_entity_poly.type
_entity_poly.pdbx_seq_one_letter_code
_entity_poly.pdbx_strand_id
1 'polypeptide(L)'
;LTQTDFVNGIRFENTGDTKISLDDIRVNQLVDYEMEAVTIPEGAEDYIVGMNVCSLWRNGEHTGWATITPYEDIRPVLGYYDEGQPQTSDWEIKFLAEHGVDFQAFCWLGRESDKPIKQAWDITALDNGFLPAKNKDKMKFCLIWEAANGATPVDRDAFRNYFVPYWMEYYFSNPSYMTIENKVVFAVFGADSLISKFGTGLKAEFDYLREEVKKLGFDGAIILDCNSYRTEGSASYGFDGWYAYNWGQQGCYYEANVTLNLKAKEDN
;
A
#
# COMPACT_ATOMS: atom_id res chain seq x y z
N LEU A 1 -11.13 -11.81 22.49
CA LEU A 1 -12.52 -11.35 22.68
C LEU A 1 -13.28 -11.65 21.41
N THR A 2 -14.43 -12.33 21.52
CA THR A 2 -15.29 -12.56 20.36
C THR A 2 -16.16 -11.33 20.13
N GLN A 3 -16.62 -11.15 18.91
CA GLN A 3 -17.40 -10.01 18.41
C GLN A 3 -18.69 -9.70 19.21
N THR A 4 -19.08 -10.55 20.17
CA THR A 4 -20.28 -10.43 21.00
C THR A 4 -20.00 -10.02 22.44
N ASP A 5 -18.73 -9.84 22.82
CA ASP A 5 -18.38 -9.58 24.21
C ASP A 5 -18.35 -8.07 24.47
N PHE A 6 -19.36 -7.55 25.15
CA PHE A 6 -19.33 -6.21 25.71
C PHE A 6 -18.39 -6.19 26.92
N VAL A 7 -17.31 -5.41 26.82
CA VAL A 7 -16.44 -5.17 27.95
C VAL A 7 -17.06 -4.08 28.83
N ASN A 8 -17.74 -4.48 29.90
CA ASN A 8 -18.30 -3.57 30.90
C ASN A 8 -17.25 -3.03 31.88
N GLY A 9 -16.02 -3.54 31.80
CA GLY A 9 -14.91 -3.10 32.63
C GLY A 9 -13.70 -4.02 32.45
N ILE A 10 -12.53 -3.48 32.74
CA ILE A 10 -11.27 -4.23 32.79
C ILE A 10 -10.89 -4.34 34.25
N ARG A 11 -10.72 -5.58 34.75
CA ARG A 11 -10.24 -5.85 36.10
C ARG A 11 -8.78 -6.30 36.02
N PHE A 12 -7.93 -5.63 36.77
CA PHE A 12 -6.53 -6.01 36.97
C PHE A 12 -6.37 -6.67 38.33
N GLU A 13 -5.89 -7.88 38.36
CA GLU A 13 -5.55 -8.59 39.60
C GLU A 13 -4.04 -8.73 39.69
N ASN A 14 -3.45 -8.16 40.75
CA ASN A 14 -2.07 -8.41 41.10
C ASN A 14 -2.00 -9.61 42.04
N THR A 15 -1.47 -10.72 41.55
CA THR A 15 -1.33 -11.97 42.33
C THR A 15 0.04 -12.11 42.99
N GLY A 16 0.87 -11.08 42.93
CA GLY A 16 2.22 -11.07 43.51
C GLY A 16 2.46 -9.88 44.46
N ASP A 17 3.59 -9.90 45.15
CA ASP A 17 4.01 -8.86 46.10
C ASP A 17 4.59 -7.60 45.42
N THR A 18 4.61 -7.57 44.09
CA THR A 18 5.18 -6.45 43.32
C THR A 18 4.12 -5.41 43.03
N LYS A 19 4.41 -4.14 43.27
CA LYS A 19 3.53 -3.04 42.87
C LYS A 19 3.50 -2.96 41.34
N ILE A 20 2.31 -3.01 40.75
CA ILE A 20 2.07 -2.76 39.34
C ILE A 20 1.58 -1.31 39.22
N SER A 21 2.30 -0.48 38.46
CA SER A 21 1.82 0.82 38.04
C SER A 21 1.18 0.68 36.67
N LEU A 22 -0.09 1.05 36.54
CA LEU A 22 -0.79 1.10 35.27
C LEU A 22 -0.87 2.55 34.84
N ASP A 23 -0.21 2.85 33.75
CA ASP A 23 -0.20 4.18 33.16
C ASP A 23 -0.88 4.10 31.79
N ASP A 24 -1.77 5.05 31.50
CA ASP A 24 -2.45 5.24 30.22
C ASP A 24 -3.13 3.99 29.63
N ILE A 25 -4.17 3.48 30.33
CA ILE A 25 -5.01 2.40 29.79
C ILE A 25 -5.99 2.97 28.78
N ARG A 26 -5.79 2.60 27.50
CA ARG A 26 -6.71 2.96 26.41
C ARG A 26 -7.50 1.73 26.00
N VAL A 27 -8.82 1.82 26.07
CA VAL A 27 -9.72 0.83 25.50
C VAL A 27 -10.24 1.41 24.19
N ASN A 28 -9.71 0.90 23.09
CA ASN A 28 -10.27 1.19 21.78
C ASN A 28 -11.48 0.26 21.60
N GLN A 29 -12.66 0.82 21.49
CA GLN A 29 -13.83 0.08 21.11
C GLN A 29 -13.72 -0.23 19.62
N LEU A 30 -13.47 -1.49 19.27
CA LEU A 30 -13.84 -2.01 17.95
C LEU A 30 -15.37 -2.03 17.95
N VAL A 31 -15.95 -1.03 17.34
CA VAL A 31 -17.40 -1.00 17.16
C VAL A 31 -17.73 -2.09 16.16
N ASP A 32 -18.42 -3.14 16.60
CA ASP A 32 -19.15 -4.00 15.68
C ASP A 32 -20.27 -3.12 15.12
N TYR A 33 -20.03 -2.60 13.92
CA TYR A 33 -20.94 -1.69 13.26
C TYR A 33 -21.61 -2.41 12.10
N GLU A 34 -22.91 -2.26 12.03
CA GLU A 34 -23.61 -2.48 10.77
C GLU A 34 -23.22 -1.33 9.84
N MET A 35 -22.24 -1.59 8.97
CA MET A 35 -21.86 -0.64 7.96
C MET A 35 -22.96 -0.56 6.91
N GLU A 36 -23.43 0.63 6.62
CA GLU A 36 -24.29 0.85 5.45
C GLU A 36 -23.57 0.42 4.18
N ALA A 37 -24.32 -0.08 3.20
CA ALA A 37 -23.75 -0.53 1.95
C ALA A 37 -22.91 0.58 1.30
N VAL A 38 -21.77 0.19 0.72
CA VAL A 38 -20.91 1.11 -0.04
C VAL A 38 -21.62 1.56 -1.30
N THR A 39 -21.80 2.87 -1.47
CA THR A 39 -22.45 3.48 -2.63
C THR A 39 -21.37 4.13 -3.50
N ILE A 40 -21.16 3.60 -4.72
CA ILE A 40 -20.22 4.17 -5.67
C ILE A 40 -20.94 5.30 -6.42
N PRO A 41 -20.39 6.54 -6.47
CA PRO A 41 -20.98 7.64 -7.20
C PRO A 41 -21.06 7.37 -8.71
N GLU A 42 -22.12 7.78 -9.34
CA GLU A 42 -22.21 7.79 -10.80
C GLU A 42 -21.42 8.97 -11.38
N GLY A 43 -20.74 8.78 -12.51
CA GLY A 43 -20.15 9.87 -13.31
C GLY A 43 -18.68 10.20 -13.07
N ALA A 44 -17.92 9.34 -12.40
CA ALA A 44 -16.45 9.46 -12.31
C ALA A 44 -15.71 8.67 -13.41
N GLU A 45 -16.36 8.38 -14.52
CA GLU A 45 -15.91 7.42 -15.54
C GLU A 45 -14.73 7.93 -16.41
N ASP A 46 -14.46 9.23 -16.41
CA ASP A 46 -13.42 9.83 -17.28
C ASP A 46 -11.99 9.62 -16.76
N TYR A 47 -11.82 9.33 -15.48
CA TYR A 47 -10.51 9.19 -14.83
C TYR A 47 -10.51 8.02 -13.84
N ILE A 48 -9.39 7.32 -13.77
CA ILE A 48 -9.13 6.34 -12.71
C ILE A 48 -8.35 7.04 -11.60
N VAL A 49 -8.95 7.15 -10.44
CA VAL A 49 -8.38 7.86 -9.29
C VAL A 49 -7.84 6.87 -8.27
N GLY A 50 -6.60 7.04 -7.87
CA GLY A 50 -5.95 6.17 -6.89
C GLY A 50 -5.28 6.90 -5.76
N MET A 51 -5.01 6.17 -4.67
CA MET A 51 -4.29 6.67 -3.51
C MET A 51 -3.12 5.76 -3.15
N ASN A 52 -1.94 6.35 -2.92
CA ASN A 52 -0.79 5.62 -2.39
C ASN A 52 -1.00 5.32 -0.91
N VAL A 53 -0.73 4.09 -0.51
CA VAL A 53 -0.83 3.61 0.87
C VAL A 53 0.53 3.09 1.34
N CYS A 54 1.06 3.71 2.38
CA CYS A 54 2.25 3.26 3.09
C CYS A 54 1.82 2.81 4.48
N SER A 55 1.97 1.54 4.79
CA SER A 55 1.50 0.87 5.99
C SER A 55 2.30 1.33 7.21
N LEU A 56 1.75 2.22 8.04
CA LEU A 56 2.45 2.81 9.18
C LEU A 56 1.61 2.87 10.46
N TRP A 57 0.30 2.68 10.35
CA TRP A 57 -0.65 3.05 11.39
C TRP A 57 -1.10 1.85 12.23
N ARG A 58 -0.20 1.43 13.11
CA ARG A 58 -0.49 0.42 14.14
C ARG A 58 0.39 0.61 15.35
N ASN A 59 -0.05 0.13 16.50
CA ASN A 59 0.69 0.25 17.75
C ASN A 59 1.92 -0.67 17.74
N GLY A 60 3.05 -0.12 18.15
CA GLY A 60 4.30 -0.88 18.34
C GLY A 60 5.07 -1.17 17.06
N GLU A 61 4.60 -0.71 15.91
CA GLU A 61 5.27 -0.90 14.63
C GLU A 61 5.63 0.45 14.00
N HIS A 62 6.80 0.49 13.36
CA HIS A 62 7.33 1.66 12.65
C HIS A 62 7.28 2.93 13.53
N THR A 63 6.84 4.06 12.98
CA THR A 63 6.54 5.28 13.75
C THR A 63 5.18 5.21 14.45
N GLY A 64 4.23 4.43 13.90
CA GLY A 64 2.91 4.20 14.45
C GLY A 64 2.23 5.46 14.97
N TRP A 65 1.31 5.29 15.90
CA TRP A 65 0.59 6.41 16.52
C TRP A 65 1.40 7.21 17.54
N ALA A 66 2.54 6.70 18.02
CA ALA A 66 3.30 7.32 19.10
C ALA A 66 3.72 8.77 18.83
N THR A 67 3.94 9.13 17.56
CA THR A 67 4.29 10.50 17.15
C THR A 67 3.09 11.44 17.09
N ILE A 68 1.88 10.92 16.97
CA ILE A 68 0.63 11.69 16.79
C ILE A 68 -0.18 11.80 18.08
N THR A 69 -0.14 10.79 18.94
CA THR A 69 -0.91 10.77 20.20
C THR A 69 -0.73 11.99 21.11
N PRO A 70 0.42 12.72 21.10
CA PRO A 70 0.53 13.96 21.85
C PRO A 70 -0.33 15.13 21.32
N TYR A 71 -0.89 15.00 20.13
CA TYR A 71 -1.62 16.06 19.42
C TYR A 71 -3.09 15.65 19.26
N GLU A 72 -3.91 15.96 20.26
CA GLU A 72 -5.33 15.56 20.30
C GLU A 72 -6.18 16.20 19.18
N ASP A 73 -5.78 17.37 18.71
CA ASP A 73 -6.48 18.13 17.64
C ASP A 73 -6.38 17.49 16.25
N ILE A 74 -5.41 16.58 16.05
CA ILE A 74 -5.24 15.84 14.79
C ILE A 74 -5.59 14.36 14.92
N ARG A 75 -6.32 13.99 15.96
CA ARG A 75 -6.77 12.61 16.15
C ARG A 75 -7.67 12.18 14.99
N PRO A 76 -7.40 11.00 14.37
CA PRO A 76 -8.24 10.48 13.30
C PRO A 76 -9.70 10.24 13.74
N VAL A 77 -10.63 10.36 12.80
CA VAL A 77 -12.06 10.09 13.05
C VAL A 77 -12.28 8.65 13.53
N LEU A 78 -11.55 7.69 12.97
CA LEU A 78 -11.57 6.28 13.39
C LEU A 78 -10.82 6.01 14.71
N GLY A 79 -10.31 7.06 15.37
CA GLY A 79 -9.40 6.89 16.52
C GLY A 79 -8.02 6.45 16.10
N TYR A 80 -7.24 5.91 17.03
CA TYR A 80 -5.92 5.35 16.76
C TYR A 80 -6.07 3.89 16.29
N TYR A 81 -6.53 3.72 15.07
CA TYR A 81 -6.86 2.43 14.47
C TYR A 81 -5.63 1.58 14.17
N ASP A 82 -5.84 0.31 13.91
CA ASP A 82 -4.84 -0.61 13.34
C ASP A 82 -5.26 -0.91 11.90
N GLU A 83 -4.44 -0.49 10.95
CA GLU A 83 -4.69 -0.71 9.52
C GLU A 83 -4.59 -2.18 9.09
N GLY A 84 -4.03 -3.03 9.94
CA GLY A 84 -4.05 -4.49 9.78
C GLY A 84 -5.38 -5.13 10.20
N GLN A 85 -6.38 -4.35 10.57
CA GLN A 85 -7.70 -4.87 10.90
C GLN A 85 -8.65 -4.76 9.70
N PRO A 86 -9.33 -5.85 9.29
CA PRO A 86 -10.27 -5.80 8.16
C PRO A 86 -11.38 -4.76 8.30
N GLN A 87 -11.80 -4.49 9.54
CA GLN A 87 -12.83 -3.48 9.83
C GLN A 87 -12.33 -2.06 9.51
N THR A 88 -11.06 -1.76 9.76
CA THR A 88 -10.44 -0.49 9.37
C THR A 88 -10.47 -0.35 7.86
N SER A 89 -10.03 -1.39 7.14
CA SER A 89 -10.05 -1.39 5.68
C SER A 89 -11.47 -1.30 5.10
N ASP A 90 -12.47 -1.91 5.75
CA ASP A 90 -13.88 -1.75 5.33
C ASP A 90 -14.34 -0.28 5.40
N TRP A 91 -13.93 0.46 6.44
CA TRP A 91 -14.21 1.89 6.56
C TRP A 91 -13.43 2.73 5.54
N GLU A 92 -12.16 2.43 5.34
CA GLU A 92 -11.34 3.11 4.33
C GLU A 92 -11.89 2.90 2.94
N ILE A 93 -12.24 1.66 2.57
CA ILE A 93 -12.87 1.33 1.29
C ILE A 93 -14.16 2.12 1.13
N LYS A 94 -15.03 2.15 2.16
CA LYS A 94 -16.27 2.90 2.12
C LYS A 94 -16.02 4.40 1.87
N PHE A 95 -15.17 5.03 2.66
CA PHE A 95 -14.89 6.45 2.50
C PHE A 95 -14.28 6.77 1.15
N LEU A 96 -13.33 5.97 0.69
CA LEU A 96 -12.66 6.21 -0.58
C LEU A 96 -13.58 5.98 -1.78
N ALA A 97 -14.27 4.85 -1.83
CA ALA A 97 -15.14 4.50 -2.95
C ALA A 97 -16.33 5.48 -3.07
N GLU A 98 -16.93 5.90 -1.95
CA GLU A 98 -18.02 6.89 -1.93
C GLU A 98 -17.57 8.30 -2.33
N HIS A 99 -16.25 8.54 -2.40
CA HIS A 99 -15.67 9.80 -2.86
C HIS A 99 -14.94 9.69 -4.19
N GLY A 100 -15.20 8.61 -4.96
CA GLY A 100 -14.71 8.44 -6.32
C GLY A 100 -13.25 8.01 -6.41
N VAL A 101 -12.71 7.35 -5.39
CA VAL A 101 -11.41 6.70 -5.46
C VAL A 101 -11.60 5.25 -5.88
N ASP A 102 -10.92 4.83 -6.97
CA ASP A 102 -11.09 3.54 -7.61
C ASP A 102 -10.14 2.47 -7.08
N PHE A 103 -8.94 2.88 -6.65
CA PHE A 103 -7.94 1.93 -6.19
C PHE A 103 -7.01 2.47 -5.12
N GLN A 104 -6.42 1.55 -4.36
CA GLN A 104 -5.32 1.80 -3.42
C GLN A 104 -4.04 1.15 -3.95
N ALA A 105 -2.96 1.92 -4.00
CA ALA A 105 -1.63 1.45 -4.37
C ALA A 105 -0.81 1.24 -3.10
N PHE A 106 -0.59 -0.03 -2.72
CA PHE A 106 0.09 -0.38 -1.48
C PHE A 106 1.60 -0.50 -1.68
N CYS A 107 2.36 0.20 -0.85
CA CYS A 107 3.80 -0.03 -0.75
C CYS A 107 4.08 -1.47 -0.33
N TRP A 108 4.94 -2.15 -1.07
CA TRP A 108 5.33 -3.53 -0.84
C TRP A 108 6.84 -3.65 -0.70
N LEU A 109 7.29 -4.21 0.41
CA LEU A 109 8.69 -4.34 0.75
C LEU A 109 9.07 -5.80 0.98
N GLY A 110 9.74 -6.41 0.00
CA GLY A 110 10.33 -7.75 0.15
C GLY A 110 11.71 -7.65 0.79
N ARG A 111 11.90 -8.13 2.01
CA ARG A 111 13.19 -8.02 2.71
C ARG A 111 14.20 -9.08 2.33
N GLU A 112 13.77 -10.20 1.79
CA GLU A 112 14.63 -11.34 1.53
C GLU A 112 15.13 -11.27 0.08
N SER A 113 16.29 -10.62 -0.11
CA SER A 113 16.84 -10.35 -1.43
C SER A 113 17.49 -11.58 -2.12
N ASP A 114 17.84 -12.62 -1.34
CA ASP A 114 18.66 -13.75 -1.74
C ASP A 114 18.01 -15.13 -1.51
N LYS A 115 16.76 -15.18 -1.03
CA LYS A 115 16.03 -16.40 -0.70
C LYS A 115 14.52 -16.22 -0.87
N PRO A 116 13.73 -17.32 -0.82
CA PRO A 116 12.28 -17.24 -0.92
C PRO A 116 11.67 -16.28 0.11
N ILE A 117 10.80 -15.40 -0.37
CA ILE A 117 10.09 -14.44 0.45
C ILE A 117 9.06 -15.19 1.27
N LYS A 118 9.16 -15.12 2.59
CA LYS A 118 8.19 -15.75 3.50
C LYS A 118 7.05 -14.81 3.86
N GLN A 119 7.39 -13.55 4.04
CA GLN A 119 6.45 -12.50 4.36
C GLN A 119 7.05 -11.16 3.92
N ALA A 120 6.26 -10.38 3.19
CA ALA A 120 6.64 -9.00 2.91
C ALA A 120 6.60 -8.18 4.21
N TRP A 121 7.44 -7.18 4.28
CA TRP A 121 7.48 -6.28 5.41
C TRP A 121 6.60 -5.07 5.13
N ASP A 122 6.04 -4.49 6.19
CA ASP A 122 5.28 -3.24 6.14
C ASP A 122 4.09 -3.26 5.16
N ILE A 123 3.46 -4.44 5.02
CA ILE A 123 2.34 -4.68 4.11
C ILE A 123 1.05 -5.06 4.87
N THR A 124 1.04 -4.82 6.17
CA THR A 124 -0.05 -5.26 7.05
C THR A 124 -1.40 -4.68 6.65
N ALA A 125 -1.43 -3.43 6.16
CA ALA A 125 -2.67 -2.82 5.65
C ALA A 125 -3.24 -3.61 4.46
N LEU A 126 -2.41 -4.15 3.57
CA LEU A 126 -2.89 -4.99 2.47
C LEU A 126 -3.21 -6.40 2.96
N ASP A 127 -2.22 -7.11 3.52
CA ASP A 127 -2.34 -8.56 3.77
C ASP A 127 -3.36 -8.89 4.87
N ASN A 128 -3.38 -8.12 5.96
CA ASN A 128 -4.22 -8.36 7.11
C ASN A 128 -5.46 -7.47 7.14
N GLY A 129 -5.41 -6.29 6.53
CA GLY A 129 -6.50 -5.33 6.45
C GLY A 129 -7.36 -5.53 5.21
N PHE A 130 -6.87 -5.10 4.05
CA PHE A 130 -7.62 -5.01 2.81
C PHE A 130 -8.04 -6.38 2.25
N LEU A 131 -7.11 -7.33 2.10
CA LEU A 131 -7.39 -8.62 1.45
C LEU A 131 -8.48 -9.44 2.17
N PRO A 132 -8.57 -9.47 3.51
CA PRO A 132 -9.65 -10.12 4.22
C PRO A 132 -10.89 -9.24 4.44
N ALA A 133 -10.87 -7.95 4.07
CA ALA A 133 -12.01 -7.03 4.24
C ALA A 133 -13.26 -7.51 3.48
N LYS A 134 -14.44 -7.25 4.05
CA LYS A 134 -15.74 -7.64 3.46
C LYS A 134 -16.05 -6.87 2.18
N ASN A 135 -15.65 -5.60 2.13
CA ASN A 135 -15.92 -4.68 1.01
C ASN A 135 -14.80 -4.61 -0.04
N LYS A 136 -13.79 -5.47 0.01
CA LYS A 136 -12.64 -5.45 -0.90
C LYS A 136 -13.01 -5.53 -2.39
N ASP A 137 -14.16 -6.10 -2.73
CA ASP A 137 -14.69 -6.18 -4.10
C ASP A 137 -15.18 -4.81 -4.63
N LYS A 138 -15.32 -3.81 -3.77
CA LYS A 138 -15.73 -2.44 -4.11
C LYS A 138 -14.55 -1.54 -4.47
N MET A 139 -13.32 -2.01 -4.32
CA MET A 139 -12.12 -1.25 -4.59
C MET A 139 -11.05 -2.12 -5.25
N LYS A 140 -10.29 -1.56 -6.16
CA LYS A 140 -9.11 -2.22 -6.71
C LYS A 140 -7.88 -1.93 -5.87
N PHE A 141 -6.85 -2.76 -6.01
CA PHE A 141 -5.54 -2.48 -5.45
C PHE A 141 -4.42 -2.82 -6.45
N CYS A 142 -3.29 -2.17 -6.30
CA CYS A 142 -2.05 -2.55 -6.96
C CYS A 142 -0.87 -2.40 -5.99
N LEU A 143 0.28 -2.90 -6.41
CA LEU A 143 1.51 -2.81 -5.64
C LEU A 143 2.38 -1.65 -6.12
N ILE A 144 3.00 -0.96 -5.16
CA ILE A 144 4.19 -0.13 -5.35
C ILE A 144 5.36 -0.92 -4.75
N TRP A 145 6.15 -1.55 -5.60
CA TRP A 145 7.35 -2.23 -5.12
C TRP A 145 8.38 -1.22 -4.64
N GLU A 146 8.62 -1.20 -3.35
CA GLU A 146 9.69 -0.42 -2.74
C GLU A 146 11.02 -1.18 -2.95
N ALA A 147 11.69 -0.88 -4.04
CA ALA A 147 12.92 -1.55 -4.46
C ALA A 147 14.19 -0.95 -3.85
N ALA A 148 14.07 0.09 -3.02
CA ALA A 148 15.18 0.68 -2.28
C ALA A 148 15.44 -0.08 -0.96
N ASN A 149 16.38 0.42 -0.15
CA ASN A 149 16.58 0.02 1.25
C ASN A 149 16.75 -1.49 1.50
N GLY A 150 17.40 -2.21 0.58
CA GLY A 150 17.68 -3.64 0.74
C GLY A 150 16.56 -4.58 0.28
N ALA A 151 15.47 -4.04 -0.26
CA ALA A 151 14.38 -4.82 -0.86
C ALA A 151 14.60 -5.14 -2.35
N THR A 152 15.80 -4.91 -2.85
CA THR A 152 16.22 -5.24 -4.22
C THR A 152 16.65 -6.71 -4.27
N PRO A 153 16.20 -7.52 -5.24
CA PRO A 153 16.70 -8.87 -5.44
C PRO A 153 18.21 -8.89 -5.58
N VAL A 154 18.87 -9.89 -5.01
CA VAL A 154 20.34 -9.99 -5.06
C VAL A 154 20.84 -10.17 -6.51
N ASP A 155 20.08 -10.84 -7.35
CA ASP A 155 20.36 -11.09 -8.77
C ASP A 155 19.07 -11.40 -9.53
N ARG A 156 19.22 -11.78 -10.81
CA ARG A 156 18.12 -12.17 -11.70
C ARG A 156 17.42 -13.44 -11.25
N ASP A 157 18.16 -14.39 -10.72
CA ASP A 157 17.60 -15.67 -10.27
C ASP A 157 16.71 -15.44 -9.05
N ALA A 158 17.11 -14.58 -8.13
CA ALA A 158 16.28 -14.17 -6.99
C ALA A 158 15.00 -13.45 -7.45
N PHE A 159 15.10 -12.54 -8.42
CA PHE A 159 13.91 -11.87 -8.98
C PHE A 159 12.94 -12.89 -9.57
N ARG A 160 13.42 -13.79 -10.41
CA ARG A 160 12.59 -14.75 -11.15
C ARG A 160 12.05 -15.88 -10.29
N ASN A 161 12.82 -16.33 -9.29
CA ASN A 161 12.46 -17.51 -8.49
C ASN A 161 11.82 -17.16 -7.16
N TYR A 162 11.96 -15.92 -6.65
CA TYR A 162 11.45 -15.53 -5.35
C TYR A 162 10.43 -14.40 -5.42
N PHE A 163 10.74 -13.32 -6.14
CA PHE A 163 9.87 -12.14 -6.19
C PHE A 163 8.66 -12.35 -7.10
N VAL A 164 8.89 -12.71 -8.35
CA VAL A 164 7.79 -12.90 -9.31
C VAL A 164 6.82 -13.98 -8.87
N PRO A 165 7.23 -15.19 -8.44
CA PRO A 165 6.30 -16.21 -7.96
C PRO A 165 5.50 -15.76 -6.75
N TYR A 166 6.10 -15.02 -5.82
CA TYR A 166 5.41 -14.48 -4.65
C TYR A 166 4.29 -13.52 -5.07
N TRP A 167 4.58 -12.55 -5.95
CA TRP A 167 3.55 -11.63 -6.43
C TRP A 167 2.45 -12.34 -7.22
N MET A 168 2.80 -13.33 -8.03
CA MET A 168 1.85 -14.15 -8.79
C MET A 168 0.87 -14.88 -7.88
N GLU A 169 1.39 -15.51 -6.83
CA GLU A 169 0.60 -16.34 -5.90
C GLU A 169 -0.29 -15.48 -5.00
N TYR A 170 0.27 -14.44 -4.39
CA TYR A 170 -0.42 -13.71 -3.31
C TYR A 170 -1.23 -12.50 -3.77
N TYR A 171 -0.85 -11.89 -4.91
CA TYR A 171 -1.48 -10.62 -5.31
C TYR A 171 -2.08 -10.66 -6.72
N PHE A 172 -1.32 -10.97 -7.76
CA PHE A 172 -1.81 -10.86 -9.14
C PHE A 172 -2.96 -11.82 -9.45
N SER A 173 -3.05 -12.96 -8.76
CA SER A 173 -4.18 -13.90 -8.86
C SER A 173 -5.46 -13.37 -8.20
N ASN A 174 -5.41 -12.29 -7.44
CA ASN A 174 -6.57 -11.76 -6.73
C ASN A 174 -7.51 -10.98 -7.69
N PRO A 175 -8.83 -11.24 -7.70
CA PRO A 175 -9.77 -10.55 -8.59
C PRO A 175 -9.88 -9.03 -8.37
N SER A 176 -9.49 -8.55 -7.18
CA SER A 176 -9.45 -7.12 -6.88
C SER A 176 -8.14 -6.44 -7.33
N TYR A 177 -7.16 -7.21 -7.86
CA TYR A 177 -5.96 -6.60 -8.40
C TYR A 177 -6.27 -5.69 -9.59
N MET A 178 -5.66 -4.50 -9.63
CA MET A 178 -5.91 -3.50 -10.66
C MET A 178 -5.33 -3.93 -12.00
N THR A 179 -6.17 -3.84 -13.03
CA THR A 179 -5.78 -4.06 -14.43
C THR A 179 -6.26 -2.91 -15.30
N ILE A 180 -5.49 -2.59 -16.33
CA ILE A 180 -5.85 -1.69 -17.42
C ILE A 180 -5.66 -2.46 -18.72
N GLU A 181 -6.68 -2.54 -19.57
CA GLU A 181 -6.65 -3.30 -20.82
C GLU A 181 -6.12 -4.74 -20.61
N ASN A 182 -6.66 -5.41 -19.60
CA ASN A 182 -6.26 -6.77 -19.20
C ASN A 182 -4.75 -6.94 -18.85
N LYS A 183 -4.06 -5.86 -18.49
CA LYS A 183 -2.67 -5.88 -18.01
C LYS A 183 -2.62 -5.49 -16.55
N VAL A 184 -1.87 -6.23 -15.74
CA VAL A 184 -1.69 -5.89 -14.32
C VAL A 184 -0.94 -4.56 -14.20
N VAL A 185 -1.37 -3.69 -13.27
CA VAL A 185 -0.68 -2.43 -12.99
C VAL A 185 0.29 -2.63 -11.84
N PHE A 186 1.54 -2.27 -12.06
CA PHE A 186 2.62 -2.47 -11.11
C PHE A 186 3.55 -1.26 -11.09
N ALA A 187 3.76 -0.66 -9.94
CA ALA A 187 4.64 0.48 -9.79
C ALA A 187 5.92 0.11 -9.05
N VAL A 188 6.99 0.83 -9.32
CA VAL A 188 8.31 0.64 -8.70
C VAL A 188 8.77 1.94 -8.08
N PHE A 189 8.89 1.98 -6.77
CA PHE A 189 9.55 3.05 -6.03
C PHE A 189 11.04 2.70 -5.81
N GLY A 190 11.92 3.67 -5.99
CA GLY A 190 13.37 3.44 -5.87
C GLY A 190 13.97 2.67 -7.06
N ALA A 191 13.45 2.89 -8.27
CA ALA A 191 13.92 2.27 -9.51
C ALA A 191 15.43 2.41 -9.73
N ASP A 192 16.08 3.46 -9.20
CA ASP A 192 17.54 3.66 -9.27
C ASP A 192 18.33 2.48 -8.69
N SER A 193 17.81 1.85 -7.63
CA SER A 193 18.44 0.67 -7.03
C SER A 193 18.43 -0.51 -8.00
N LEU A 194 17.35 -0.73 -8.73
CA LEU A 194 17.25 -1.77 -9.76
C LEU A 194 18.11 -1.44 -10.97
N ILE A 195 18.08 -0.20 -11.43
CA ILE A 195 18.89 0.27 -12.56
C ILE A 195 20.38 0.15 -12.25
N SER A 196 20.79 0.54 -11.05
CA SER A 196 22.19 0.39 -10.60
C SER A 196 22.61 -1.08 -10.58
N LYS A 197 21.72 -1.99 -10.21
CA LYS A 197 22.02 -3.42 -10.10
C LYS A 197 21.99 -4.14 -11.45
N PHE A 198 20.96 -3.91 -12.25
CA PHE A 198 20.69 -4.69 -13.46
C PHE A 198 21.06 -3.97 -14.75
N GLY A 199 21.29 -2.65 -14.71
CA GLY A 199 21.56 -1.83 -15.89
C GLY A 199 20.44 -1.96 -16.92
N THR A 200 20.82 -1.98 -18.20
CA THR A 200 19.88 -2.23 -19.31
C THR A 200 19.25 -3.62 -19.29
N GLY A 201 19.81 -4.54 -18.51
CA GLY A 201 19.26 -5.88 -18.29
C GLY A 201 17.94 -5.88 -17.49
N LEU A 202 17.60 -4.79 -16.80
CA LEU A 202 16.35 -4.65 -16.07
C LEU A 202 15.13 -4.83 -16.99
N LYS A 203 15.21 -4.32 -18.22
CA LYS A 203 14.15 -4.52 -19.22
C LYS A 203 13.83 -6.00 -19.43
N ALA A 204 14.84 -6.85 -19.51
CA ALA A 204 14.64 -8.29 -19.71
C ALA A 204 13.95 -8.95 -18.49
N GLU A 205 14.16 -8.44 -17.29
CA GLU A 205 13.46 -8.91 -16.08
C GLU A 205 12.00 -8.47 -16.08
N PHE A 206 11.72 -7.25 -16.49
CA PHE A 206 10.33 -6.77 -16.62
C PHE A 206 9.60 -7.46 -17.78
N ASP A 207 10.30 -7.76 -18.89
CA ASP A 207 9.72 -8.57 -19.97
C ASP A 207 9.40 -9.99 -19.48
N TYR A 208 10.26 -10.59 -18.63
CA TYR A 208 9.99 -11.87 -17.98
C TYR A 208 8.71 -11.77 -17.09
N LEU A 209 8.57 -10.74 -16.28
CA LEU A 209 7.36 -10.53 -15.47
C LEU A 209 6.11 -10.43 -16.36
N ARG A 210 6.18 -9.69 -17.47
CA ARG A 210 5.06 -9.58 -18.44
C ARG A 210 4.66 -10.93 -19.03
N GLU A 211 5.62 -11.82 -19.30
CA GLU A 211 5.33 -13.19 -19.78
C GLU A 211 4.75 -14.08 -18.66
N GLU A 212 5.24 -13.95 -17.43
CA GLU A 212 4.74 -14.77 -16.32
C GLU A 212 3.27 -14.46 -15.99
N VAL A 213 2.86 -13.18 -15.97
CA VAL A 213 1.48 -12.81 -15.68
C VAL A 213 0.47 -13.31 -16.73
N LYS A 214 0.91 -13.62 -17.95
CA LYS A 214 0.08 -14.27 -18.96
C LYS A 214 -0.41 -15.65 -18.55
N LYS A 215 0.33 -16.34 -17.67
CA LYS A 215 -0.09 -17.63 -17.11
C LYS A 215 -1.33 -17.53 -16.23
N LEU A 216 -1.64 -16.32 -15.75
CA LEU A 216 -2.87 -16.00 -15.01
C LEU A 216 -4.02 -15.49 -15.91
N GLY A 217 -3.79 -15.40 -17.24
CA GLY A 217 -4.79 -14.95 -18.20
C GLY A 217 -4.73 -13.46 -18.51
N PHE A 218 -3.71 -12.74 -18.05
CA PHE A 218 -3.50 -11.34 -18.42
C PHE A 218 -2.72 -11.19 -19.73
N ASP A 219 -2.83 -10.03 -20.38
CA ASP A 219 -2.09 -9.73 -21.63
C ASP A 219 -0.68 -9.20 -21.36
N GLY A 220 -0.31 -9.01 -20.11
CA GLY A 220 1.01 -8.53 -19.67
C GLY A 220 0.91 -7.64 -18.42
N ALA A 221 1.90 -6.76 -18.26
CA ALA A 221 1.95 -5.81 -17.15
C ALA A 221 2.26 -4.41 -17.65
N ILE A 222 1.64 -3.41 -17.05
CA ILE A 222 2.00 -1.99 -17.15
C ILE A 222 2.90 -1.70 -15.94
N ILE A 223 4.15 -1.40 -16.20
CA ILE A 223 5.17 -1.16 -15.15
C ILE A 223 5.52 0.31 -15.13
N LEU A 224 5.27 0.97 -14.00
CA LEU A 224 5.43 2.40 -13.83
C LEU A 224 6.64 2.71 -12.93
N ASP A 225 7.45 3.68 -13.34
CA ASP A 225 8.50 4.26 -12.50
C ASP A 225 7.87 5.29 -11.55
N CYS A 226 7.85 4.99 -10.27
CA CYS A 226 7.32 5.87 -9.23
C CYS A 226 8.42 6.81 -8.74
N ASN A 227 8.84 7.75 -9.58
CA ASN A 227 9.90 8.71 -9.27
C ASN A 227 9.54 10.12 -9.76
N SER A 228 9.48 11.07 -8.83
CA SER A 228 9.12 12.46 -9.10
C SER A 228 10.08 13.22 -10.00
N TYR A 229 11.28 12.70 -10.23
CA TYR A 229 12.38 13.46 -10.86
C TYR A 229 12.87 12.87 -12.19
N ARG A 230 12.38 11.68 -12.57
CA ARG A 230 12.84 11.02 -13.79
C ARG A 230 11.86 11.28 -14.93
N THR A 231 12.25 12.15 -15.83
CA THR A 231 11.45 12.50 -17.01
C THR A 231 11.91 11.78 -18.28
N GLU A 232 13.15 11.27 -18.32
CA GLU A 232 13.73 10.65 -19.50
C GLU A 232 14.38 9.30 -19.20
N GLY A 233 14.37 8.39 -20.17
CA GLY A 233 15.13 7.16 -20.13
C GLY A 233 14.49 5.97 -19.43
N SER A 234 13.35 6.10 -18.77
CA SER A 234 12.67 4.97 -18.08
C SER A 234 12.29 3.85 -19.05
N ALA A 235 11.89 4.16 -20.27
CA ALA A 235 11.51 3.19 -21.29
C ALA A 235 12.67 2.25 -21.68
N SER A 236 13.92 2.72 -21.69
CA SER A 236 15.10 1.91 -21.99
C SER A 236 15.35 0.82 -20.95
N TYR A 237 14.85 0.98 -19.75
CA TYR A 237 14.88 0.01 -18.65
C TYR A 237 13.63 -0.85 -18.54
N GLY A 238 12.67 -0.63 -19.45
CA GLY A 238 11.46 -1.47 -19.54
C GLY A 238 10.24 -0.93 -18.81
N PHE A 239 10.26 0.30 -18.35
CA PHE A 239 9.05 0.96 -17.82
C PHE A 239 8.15 1.44 -18.96
N ASP A 240 6.84 1.35 -18.76
CA ASP A 240 5.82 1.80 -19.71
C ASP A 240 5.47 3.29 -19.51
N GLY A 241 5.75 3.81 -18.32
CA GLY A 241 5.50 5.19 -17.95
C GLY A 241 6.07 5.53 -16.58
N TRP A 242 5.74 6.70 -16.10
CA TRP A 242 6.16 7.18 -14.80
C TRP A 242 5.07 8.02 -14.15
N TYR A 243 5.11 8.12 -12.83
CA TYR A 243 4.30 9.06 -12.07
C TYR A 243 5.05 9.56 -10.84
N ALA A 244 4.68 10.70 -10.31
CA ALA A 244 5.27 11.21 -9.10
C ALA A 244 4.60 10.59 -7.86
N TYR A 245 5.39 9.96 -6.99
CA TYR A 245 4.91 9.49 -5.70
C TYR A 245 4.41 10.65 -4.84
N ASN A 246 5.17 11.73 -4.82
CA ASN A 246 4.77 13.01 -4.27
C ASN A 246 5.29 14.14 -5.17
N TRP A 247 4.50 15.18 -5.27
CA TRP A 247 4.88 16.41 -5.93
C TRP A 247 5.04 17.50 -4.88
N GLY A 248 6.00 18.37 -5.06
CA GLY A 248 6.17 19.52 -4.21
C GLY A 248 7.33 19.41 -3.23
N GLN A 249 7.60 20.51 -2.57
CA GLN A 249 8.65 20.63 -1.58
C GLN A 249 8.07 20.41 -0.17
N GLN A 250 8.83 19.76 0.68
CA GLN A 250 8.45 19.60 2.09
C GLN A 250 8.18 20.99 2.70
N GLY A 251 7.08 21.10 3.42
CA GLY A 251 6.69 22.31 4.13
C GLY A 251 5.92 23.36 3.30
N CYS A 252 5.60 23.07 2.03
CA CYS A 252 4.73 23.94 1.25
C CYS A 252 3.26 23.80 1.68
N TYR A 253 2.54 24.92 1.70
CA TYR A 253 1.09 24.90 1.81
C TYR A 253 0.45 24.25 0.57
N TYR A 254 -0.75 23.73 0.72
CA TYR A 254 -1.48 23.01 -0.34
C TYR A 254 -1.54 23.80 -1.66
N GLU A 255 -1.90 25.07 -1.60
CA GLU A 255 -2.02 25.95 -2.78
C GLU A 255 -0.69 26.14 -3.51
N ALA A 256 0.42 26.25 -2.78
CA ALA A 256 1.75 26.36 -3.36
C ALA A 256 2.16 25.05 -4.05
N ASN A 257 1.83 23.90 -3.45
CA ASN A 257 2.09 22.60 -4.05
C ASN A 257 1.27 22.38 -5.33
N VAL A 258 -0.01 22.74 -5.34
CA VAL A 258 -0.86 22.66 -6.53
C VAL A 258 -0.28 23.51 -7.67
N THR A 259 0.13 24.74 -7.36
CA THR A 259 0.72 25.65 -8.36
C THR A 259 2.02 25.10 -8.95
N LEU A 260 2.91 24.56 -8.09
CA LEU A 260 4.17 23.95 -8.54
C LEU A 260 3.94 22.72 -9.41
N ASN A 261 2.95 21.90 -9.06
CA ASN A 261 2.63 20.69 -9.81
C ASN A 261 2.02 21.00 -11.17
N LEU A 262 1.12 21.98 -11.26
CA LEU A 262 0.56 22.45 -12.53
C LEU A 262 1.67 22.98 -13.45
N LYS A 263 2.58 23.78 -12.91
CA LYS A 263 3.72 24.28 -13.67
C LYS A 263 4.65 23.17 -14.15
N ALA A 264 4.98 22.19 -13.28
CA ALA A 264 5.80 21.05 -13.68
C ALA A 264 5.15 20.21 -14.78
N LYS A 265 3.82 20.12 -14.81
CA LYS A 265 3.07 19.44 -15.88
C LYS A 265 3.12 20.22 -17.20
N GLU A 266 3.16 21.55 -17.17
CA GLU A 266 3.26 22.39 -18.35
C GLU A 266 4.68 22.39 -18.95
N ASP A 267 5.71 22.23 -18.10
CA ASP A 267 7.12 22.26 -18.48
C ASP A 267 7.63 20.89 -19.01
N ASN A 268 6.85 19.80 -18.90
CA ASN A 268 7.16 18.45 -19.36
C ASN A 268 6.15 17.93 -20.40
#